data_522d62c5cfd7b29600d9fe32faca6883
#
_entry.id   522d62c5cfd7b29600d9fe32faca6883
#
_cell.length_a   1.000
_cell.length_b   1.000
_cell.length_c   1.000
_cell.angle_alpha   90.00
_cell.angle_beta   90.00
_cell.angle_gamma   90.00
#
_symmetry.space_group_name_H-M   'P 1'
#
loop_
_entity.id
_entity.type
_entity.pdbx_description
1 polymer ?
#
loop_
_entity_poly.entity_id
_entity_poly.type
_entity_poly.pdbx_seq_one_letter_code
_entity_poly.pdbx_strand_id
1 'polypeptide(L)'
;MSDPATLALRADPRAMARPAESVSAARTVTLQFDDNALLPLLFGEHDRHLARIEQRLGVRLASRGNRLSIIGPSEGAQIAEAALRTLWRQLERGDVVGMAEVEAALRLAEGTPAPEPRGESRSEPRLPLADLPAIRTRKGAVAPRSHAQAAYIDMLAKRDMVFGIGPAGTGKTYLAVAQGVALLLAGRVDRIVLSRPAVEAGERLGFLPGDMKEKVDPYLRPLYDALNDMMPADQVQRRIASGEIEIAPLAFMRGRTLAHCYAILDEAQNTTPAQIKMFLTRMGEGTRMVITGDPTQVDLPPGQKSGLVEALSILQGVEGIGMAHFAEGDVVRHPLVARIVAAYNQADQSAAATHPGSQAGGTGRPSYGRPPLGTRRRDGTPPARQEGE
;
A
#
# COMPACT_ATOMS: atom_id res chain seq x y z
N MET A 1 37.14 -51.69 64.44
CA MET A 1 36.20 -52.60 63.73
C MET A 1 35.06 -51.72 63.26
N SER A 2 34.81 -51.73 61.98
CA SER A 2 33.75 -51.07 61.25
C SER A 2 34.21 -49.97 60.31
N ASP A 3 34.16 -50.35 59.09
CA ASP A 3 34.54 -49.65 57.86
C ASP A 3 33.53 -48.52 57.52
N PRO A 4 33.92 -47.34 57.06
CA PRO A 4 33.00 -46.42 56.41
C PRO A 4 33.14 -46.50 54.87
N ALA A 5 32.04 -46.89 54.24
CA ALA A 5 31.87 -46.96 52.80
C ALA A 5 32.02 -45.60 52.10
N THR A 6 32.89 -45.56 51.11
CA THR A 6 33.13 -44.46 50.21
C THR A 6 31.98 -44.30 49.20
N LEU A 7 31.25 -43.22 49.28
CA LEU A 7 30.23 -42.85 48.27
C LEU A 7 30.89 -42.10 47.12
N ALA A 8 31.13 -42.80 46.02
CA ALA A 8 31.60 -42.18 44.75
C ALA A 8 30.40 -41.52 44.04
N LEU A 9 30.41 -40.17 43.97
CA LEU A 9 29.52 -39.41 43.07
C LEU A 9 29.96 -39.65 41.64
N ARG A 10 29.14 -40.37 40.88
CA ARG A 10 29.25 -40.44 39.42
C ARG A 10 28.79 -39.10 38.83
N ALA A 11 29.69 -38.35 38.22
CA ALA A 11 29.39 -37.22 37.37
C ALA A 11 28.69 -37.72 36.10
N ASP A 12 27.53 -37.15 35.79
CA ASP A 12 26.74 -37.40 34.57
C ASP A 12 27.38 -36.67 33.39
N PRO A 13 27.79 -37.31 32.27
CA PRO A 13 28.46 -36.65 31.15
C PRO A 13 27.47 -36.09 30.11
N ARG A 14 26.26 -35.73 30.52
CA ARG A 14 25.28 -35.05 29.64
C ARG A 14 25.04 -33.60 30.03
N ALA A 15 26.12 -32.83 30.22
CA ALA A 15 26.03 -31.40 30.13
C ALA A 15 25.81 -31.05 28.63
N MET A 16 24.57 -30.77 28.28
CA MET A 16 24.14 -30.33 26.96
C MET A 16 24.99 -29.13 26.53
N ALA A 17 25.79 -29.31 25.51
CA ALA A 17 26.43 -28.22 24.79
C ALA A 17 25.30 -27.36 24.21
N ARG A 18 25.17 -26.11 24.70
CA ARG A 18 24.41 -25.06 24.02
C ARG A 18 24.99 -24.93 22.61
N PRO A 19 24.15 -24.92 21.55
CA PRO A 19 24.66 -24.60 20.23
C PRO A 19 25.31 -23.23 20.31
N ALA A 20 26.57 -23.15 19.93
CA ALA A 20 27.29 -21.89 19.75
C ALA A 20 26.49 -21.08 18.72
N GLU A 21 25.94 -19.96 19.13
CA GLU A 21 25.45 -18.95 18.20
C GLU A 21 26.63 -18.65 17.26
N SER A 22 26.42 -18.90 15.99
CA SER A 22 27.38 -18.58 14.95
C SER A 22 27.57 -17.05 14.96
N VAL A 23 28.63 -16.58 15.60
CA VAL A 23 29.08 -15.18 15.53
C VAL A 23 29.40 -14.95 14.07
N SER A 24 28.46 -14.35 13.34
CA SER A 24 28.66 -13.91 11.96
C SER A 24 29.92 -13.04 11.92
N ALA A 25 30.92 -13.46 11.11
CA ALA A 25 32.20 -12.75 11.04
C ALA A 25 31.96 -11.28 10.69
N ALA A 26 32.49 -10.38 11.51
CA ALA A 26 32.37 -8.95 11.27
C ALA A 26 33.03 -8.61 9.94
N ARG A 27 32.28 -7.95 9.06
CA ARG A 27 32.75 -7.50 7.75
C ARG A 27 32.93 -5.98 7.77
N THR A 28 34.01 -5.51 7.16
CA THR A 28 34.21 -4.08 6.91
C THR A 28 34.09 -3.84 5.41
N VAL A 29 33.16 -2.96 5.02
CA VAL A 29 32.96 -2.50 3.64
C VAL A 29 33.25 -1.02 3.60
N THR A 30 34.01 -0.54 2.62
CA THR A 30 34.26 0.89 2.43
C THR A 30 33.65 1.34 1.12
N LEU A 31 32.77 2.36 1.21
CA LEU A 31 32.20 3.07 0.06
C LEU A 31 32.98 4.35 -0.16
N GLN A 32 33.18 4.72 -1.40
CA GLN A 32 33.75 5.99 -1.80
C GLN A 32 32.74 6.70 -2.70
N PHE A 33 32.55 8.00 -2.46
CA PHE A 33 31.61 8.85 -3.17
C PHE A 33 32.37 9.96 -3.90
N ASP A 34 31.96 10.27 -5.13
CA ASP A 34 32.74 11.17 -6.00
C ASP A 34 32.33 12.64 -5.84
N ASP A 35 31.14 12.95 -5.30
CA ASP A 35 30.66 14.30 -5.09
C ASP A 35 30.44 14.61 -3.61
N ASN A 36 31.33 15.44 -3.06
CA ASN A 36 31.24 15.87 -1.65
C ASN A 36 30.06 16.79 -1.37
N ALA A 37 29.46 17.45 -2.37
CA ALA A 37 28.32 18.32 -2.19
C ALA A 37 27.03 17.54 -1.87
N LEU A 38 26.95 16.28 -2.29
CA LEU A 38 25.81 15.40 -2.04
C LEU A 38 25.90 14.65 -0.71
N LEU A 39 27.08 14.57 -0.07
CA LEU A 39 27.28 13.84 1.19
C LEU A 39 26.38 14.33 2.33
N PRO A 40 26.23 15.66 2.58
CA PRO A 40 25.32 16.14 3.62
C PRO A 40 23.87 15.72 3.38
N LEU A 41 23.44 15.60 2.11
CA LEU A 41 22.10 15.14 1.74
C LEU A 41 21.95 13.63 1.97
N LEU A 42 23.00 12.86 1.70
CA LEU A 42 23.04 11.42 1.99
C LEU A 42 22.99 11.15 3.51
N PHE A 43 23.75 11.90 4.29
CA PHE A 43 23.83 11.69 5.75
C PHE A 43 22.61 12.25 6.47
N GLY A 44 21.97 13.28 5.89
CA GLY A 44 20.85 14.00 6.49
C GLY A 44 21.30 14.95 7.61
N GLU A 45 20.39 15.78 8.08
CA GLU A 45 20.67 16.69 9.19
C GLU A 45 21.16 15.91 10.43
N HIS A 46 22.31 16.30 10.97
CA HIS A 46 22.92 15.65 12.13
C HIS A 46 23.11 14.13 11.97
N ASP A 47 23.47 13.68 10.77
CA ASP A 47 23.71 12.28 10.43
C ASP A 47 22.52 11.34 10.71
N ARG A 48 21.29 11.87 10.75
CA ARG A 48 20.09 11.11 11.12
C ARG A 48 19.81 9.93 10.20
N HIS A 49 20.20 10.01 8.92
CA HIS A 49 20.05 8.92 7.96
C HIS A 49 21.01 7.77 8.32
N LEU A 50 22.27 8.11 8.61
CA LEU A 50 23.26 7.12 9.04
C LEU A 50 22.86 6.46 10.35
N ALA A 51 22.48 7.26 11.36
CA ALA A 51 22.03 6.75 12.67
C ALA A 51 20.84 5.78 12.51
N ARG A 52 19.91 6.05 11.58
CA ARG A 52 18.80 5.17 11.31
C ARG A 52 19.21 3.84 10.69
N ILE A 53 20.17 3.85 9.76
CA ILE A 53 20.74 2.65 9.15
C ILE A 53 21.46 1.81 10.21
N GLU A 54 22.29 2.43 11.05
CA GLU A 54 22.98 1.78 12.16
C GLU A 54 22.02 1.08 13.12
N GLN A 55 20.98 1.80 13.55
CA GLN A 55 19.98 1.31 14.48
C GLN A 55 19.24 0.09 13.93
N ARG A 56 18.90 0.11 12.62
CA ARG A 56 18.09 -0.94 12.02
C ARG A 56 18.88 -2.20 11.72
N LEU A 57 20.12 -2.06 11.26
CA LEU A 57 20.93 -3.18 10.78
C LEU A 57 21.98 -3.67 11.78
N GLY A 58 22.13 -2.99 12.93
CA GLY A 58 23.17 -3.34 13.90
C GLY A 58 24.59 -3.16 13.38
N VAL A 59 24.79 -2.26 12.42
CA VAL A 59 26.09 -1.90 11.85
C VAL A 59 26.58 -0.57 12.43
N ARG A 60 27.85 -0.29 12.28
CA ARG A 60 28.49 0.99 12.59
C ARG A 60 28.95 1.67 11.31
N LEU A 61 28.60 2.93 11.14
CA LEU A 61 28.95 3.75 9.98
C LEU A 61 29.96 4.84 10.41
N ALA A 62 31.11 4.88 9.77
CA ALA A 62 32.13 5.88 10.07
C ALA A 62 32.52 6.64 8.80
N SER A 63 32.21 7.94 8.75
CA SER A 63 32.54 8.82 7.63
C SER A 63 33.93 9.44 7.80
N ARG A 64 34.69 9.51 6.72
CA ARG A 64 35.99 10.17 6.66
C ARG A 64 36.16 10.84 5.29
N GLY A 65 35.85 12.11 5.20
CA GLY A 65 35.78 12.82 3.92
C GLY A 65 34.74 12.19 3.00
N ASN A 66 35.17 11.76 1.81
CA ASN A 66 34.28 11.10 0.83
C ASN A 66 34.23 9.56 0.97
N ARG A 67 34.75 9.01 2.07
CA ARG A 67 34.73 7.57 2.36
C ARG A 67 33.80 7.29 3.54
N LEU A 68 32.97 6.26 3.39
CA LEU A 68 32.10 5.75 4.43
C LEU A 68 32.43 4.28 4.69
N SER A 69 32.87 3.96 5.92
CA SER A 69 33.16 2.59 6.34
C SER A 69 31.97 2.00 7.07
N ILE A 70 31.53 0.82 6.66
CA ILE A 70 30.44 0.03 7.24
C ILE A 70 31.09 -1.13 8.00
N ILE A 71 30.86 -1.24 9.29
CA ILE A 71 31.44 -2.26 10.16
C ILE A 71 30.29 -2.97 10.89
N GLY A 72 30.19 -4.30 10.74
CA GLY A 72 29.16 -5.06 11.42
C GLY A 72 28.99 -6.48 10.90
N PRO A 73 27.88 -7.16 11.25
CA PRO A 73 27.54 -8.47 10.72
C PRO A 73 27.51 -8.47 9.19
N SER A 74 27.98 -9.56 8.56
CA SER A 74 28.11 -9.63 7.10
C SER A 74 26.83 -9.27 6.34
N GLU A 75 25.69 -9.78 6.80
CA GLU A 75 24.37 -9.50 6.21
C GLU A 75 23.98 -8.02 6.36
N GLY A 76 24.05 -7.48 7.58
CA GLY A 76 23.76 -6.07 7.83
C GLY A 76 24.65 -5.11 7.05
N ALA A 77 25.95 -5.45 6.91
CA ALA A 77 26.90 -4.64 6.13
C ALA A 77 26.56 -4.66 4.62
N GLN A 78 26.12 -5.78 4.07
CA GLN A 78 25.68 -5.89 2.67
C GLN A 78 24.39 -5.10 2.41
N ILE A 79 23.43 -5.20 3.32
CA ILE A 79 22.16 -4.45 3.22
C ILE A 79 22.45 -2.94 3.29
N ALA A 80 23.30 -2.51 4.24
CA ALA A 80 23.69 -1.10 4.37
C ALA A 80 24.40 -0.58 3.11
N GLU A 81 25.33 -1.38 2.53
CA GLU A 81 26.00 -1.04 1.28
C GLU A 81 25.00 -0.84 0.14
N ALA A 82 24.07 -1.79 -0.05
CA ALA A 82 23.07 -1.75 -1.12
C ALA A 82 22.14 -0.54 -0.95
N ALA A 83 21.68 -0.27 0.27
CA ALA A 83 20.82 0.87 0.58
C ALA A 83 21.55 2.20 0.30
N LEU A 84 22.76 2.38 0.81
CA LEU A 84 23.56 3.60 0.61
C LEU A 84 23.86 3.87 -0.87
N ARG A 85 24.20 2.83 -1.65
CA ARG A 85 24.40 2.95 -3.10
C ARG A 85 23.12 3.35 -3.83
N THR A 86 21.97 2.89 -3.37
CA THR A 86 20.67 3.25 -3.95
C THR A 86 20.33 4.71 -3.67
N LEU A 87 20.51 5.15 -2.42
CA LEU A 87 20.29 6.55 -2.03
C LEU A 87 21.24 7.51 -2.75
N TRP A 88 22.50 7.11 -2.92
CA TRP A 88 23.48 7.90 -3.66
C TRP A 88 23.06 8.15 -5.10
N ARG A 89 22.62 7.11 -5.83
CA ARG A 89 22.13 7.25 -7.21
C ARG A 89 20.88 8.10 -7.32
N GLN A 90 20.01 8.13 -6.30
CA GLN A 90 18.88 9.04 -6.27
C GLN A 90 19.35 10.50 -6.20
N LEU A 91 20.33 10.78 -5.34
CA LEU A 91 20.94 12.13 -5.24
C LEU A 91 21.64 12.55 -6.53
N GLU A 92 22.39 11.66 -7.20
CA GLU A 92 23.04 11.93 -8.50
C GLU A 92 22.01 12.27 -9.61
N ARG A 93 20.78 11.77 -9.52
CA ARG A 93 19.67 12.09 -10.42
C ARG A 93 18.97 13.40 -10.06
N GLY A 94 19.34 14.05 -8.95
CA GLY A 94 18.70 15.24 -8.43
C GLY A 94 17.43 14.98 -7.61
N ASP A 95 17.19 13.74 -7.21
CA ASP A 95 16.05 13.38 -6.35
C ASP A 95 16.34 13.80 -4.90
N VAL A 96 15.28 14.11 -4.15
CA VAL A 96 15.39 14.45 -2.72
C VAL A 96 15.42 13.15 -1.90
N VAL A 97 16.43 13.02 -1.04
CA VAL A 97 16.55 11.91 -0.10
C VAL A 97 16.18 12.37 1.30
N GLY A 98 15.12 11.80 1.85
CA GLY A 98 14.68 12.02 3.23
C GLY A 98 14.57 10.67 3.98
N MET A 99 14.01 10.70 5.18
CA MET A 99 13.87 9.51 6.01
C MET A 99 12.99 8.42 5.37
N ALA A 100 11.99 8.83 4.57
CA ALA A 100 11.12 7.90 3.87
C ALA A 100 11.87 7.10 2.78
N GLU A 101 12.79 7.75 2.09
CA GLU A 101 13.67 7.16 1.06
C GLU A 101 14.70 6.22 1.71
N VAL A 102 15.24 6.59 2.87
CA VAL A 102 16.12 5.72 3.66
C VAL A 102 15.40 4.44 4.07
N GLU A 103 14.19 4.54 4.62
CA GLU A 103 13.39 3.37 4.98
C GLU A 103 13.02 2.50 3.78
N ALA A 104 12.74 3.11 2.63
CA ALA A 104 12.47 2.40 1.40
C ALA A 104 13.72 1.65 0.89
N ALA A 105 14.87 2.31 0.87
CA ALA A 105 16.13 1.71 0.46
C ALA A 105 16.52 0.52 1.35
N LEU A 106 16.31 0.63 2.66
CA LEU A 106 16.56 -0.46 3.61
C LEU A 106 15.63 -1.65 3.36
N ARG A 107 14.30 -1.44 3.20
CA ARG A 107 13.36 -2.53 2.90
C ARG A 107 13.68 -3.24 1.60
N LEU A 108 14.02 -2.49 0.57
CA LEU A 108 14.40 -3.04 -0.73
C LEU A 108 15.68 -3.88 -0.62
N ALA A 109 16.66 -3.41 0.15
CA ALA A 109 17.91 -4.12 0.36
C ALA A 109 17.74 -5.39 1.22
N GLU A 110 16.91 -5.35 2.26
CA GLU A 110 16.55 -6.51 3.10
C GLU A 110 15.83 -7.61 2.31
N GLY A 111 14.98 -7.23 1.37
CA GLY A 111 14.24 -8.16 0.50
C GLY A 111 15.07 -8.76 -0.63
N THR A 112 16.34 -8.39 -0.79
CA THR A 112 17.24 -8.93 -1.80
C THR A 112 18.03 -10.07 -1.17
N PRO A 113 17.78 -11.36 -1.53
CA PRO A 113 18.62 -12.45 -1.03
C PRO A 113 20.06 -12.23 -1.47
N ALA A 114 21.01 -12.55 -0.57
CA ALA A 114 22.42 -12.63 -0.93
C ALA A 114 22.59 -13.54 -2.16
N PRO A 115 23.56 -13.27 -3.07
CA PRO A 115 23.77 -14.13 -4.22
C PRO A 115 24.16 -15.53 -3.75
N GLU A 116 23.18 -16.43 -3.71
CA GLU A 116 23.40 -17.85 -3.45
C GLU A 116 24.04 -18.52 -4.67
N PRO A 117 24.98 -19.46 -4.50
CA PRO A 117 25.50 -20.24 -5.60
C PRO A 117 24.38 -21.15 -6.13
N ARG A 118 23.95 -20.83 -7.35
CA ARG A 118 23.10 -21.57 -8.29
C ARG A 118 22.44 -22.85 -7.75
N GLY A 119 21.21 -22.71 -7.27
CA GLY A 119 20.24 -23.78 -7.11
C GLY A 119 18.90 -23.31 -7.67
N GLU A 120 18.34 -24.08 -8.59
CA GLU A 120 17.12 -23.75 -9.34
C GLU A 120 15.90 -23.61 -8.44
N SER A 121 15.49 -22.39 -8.15
CA SER A 121 14.15 -22.08 -7.68
C SER A 121 13.56 -21.00 -8.58
N ARG A 122 12.44 -21.30 -9.22
CA ARG A 122 11.67 -20.38 -10.08
C ARG A 122 11.02 -19.28 -9.24
N SER A 123 11.81 -18.34 -8.75
CA SER A 123 11.33 -17.02 -8.35
C SER A 123 11.48 -16.07 -9.53
N GLU A 124 10.46 -15.31 -9.86
CA GLU A 124 10.54 -14.27 -10.90
C GLU A 124 11.81 -13.43 -10.68
N PRO A 125 12.51 -13.03 -11.77
CA PRO A 125 13.75 -12.28 -11.66
C PRO A 125 13.46 -10.95 -10.97
N ARG A 126 13.87 -10.82 -9.71
CA ARG A 126 13.84 -9.55 -8.99
C ARG A 126 14.83 -8.60 -9.65
N LEU A 127 14.33 -7.43 -10.08
CA LEU A 127 15.16 -6.40 -10.68
C LEU A 127 16.25 -5.97 -9.68
N PRO A 128 17.51 -5.82 -10.12
CA PRO A 128 18.54 -5.24 -9.26
C PRO A 128 18.11 -3.89 -8.73
N LEU A 129 18.44 -3.56 -7.48
CA LEU A 129 18.13 -2.25 -6.88
C LEU A 129 18.56 -1.07 -7.75
N ALA A 130 19.61 -1.28 -8.58
CA ALA A 130 20.16 -0.29 -9.49
C ALA A 130 19.19 0.14 -10.58
N ASP A 131 18.32 -0.76 -11.02
CA ASP A 131 17.50 -0.62 -12.21
C ASP A 131 16.00 -0.54 -11.87
N LEU A 132 15.66 -0.19 -10.62
CA LEU A 132 14.29 -0.05 -10.22
C LEU A 132 13.60 1.06 -11.02
N PRO A 133 12.46 0.78 -11.66
CA PRO A 133 11.75 1.75 -12.45
C PRO A 133 11.20 2.87 -11.56
N ALA A 134 11.47 4.12 -11.94
CA ALA A 134 10.88 5.29 -11.30
C ALA A 134 9.97 6.02 -12.29
N ILE A 135 8.84 6.49 -11.81
CA ILE A 135 7.87 7.25 -12.63
C ILE A 135 8.22 8.74 -12.53
N ARG A 136 8.50 9.40 -13.65
CA ARG A 136 8.79 10.83 -13.67
C ARG A 136 7.51 11.63 -13.79
N THR A 137 7.30 12.55 -12.86
CA THR A 137 6.20 13.50 -12.84
C THR A 137 6.70 14.94 -12.88
N ARG A 138 5.81 15.93 -12.93
CA ARG A 138 6.20 17.35 -12.90
C ARG A 138 6.79 17.76 -11.54
N LYS A 139 6.40 17.13 -10.46
CA LYS A 139 6.86 17.44 -9.11
C LYS A 139 8.03 16.56 -8.63
N GLY A 140 8.52 15.67 -9.46
CA GLY A 140 9.66 14.82 -9.13
C GLY A 140 9.48 13.37 -9.59
N ALA A 141 10.41 12.52 -9.20
CA ALA A 141 10.36 11.09 -9.48
C ALA A 141 9.64 10.34 -8.36
N VAL A 142 8.71 9.47 -8.73
CA VAL A 142 8.06 8.53 -7.81
C VAL A 142 8.79 7.20 -7.92
N ALA A 143 9.62 6.92 -6.92
CA ALA A 143 10.38 5.67 -6.81
C ALA A 143 9.58 4.61 -6.04
N PRO A 144 9.74 3.31 -6.36
CA PRO A 144 9.14 2.24 -5.58
C PRO A 144 9.76 2.16 -4.19
N ARG A 145 8.94 1.83 -3.20
CA ARG A 145 9.32 1.66 -1.79
C ARG A 145 9.30 0.20 -1.33
N SER A 146 8.93 -0.72 -2.25
CA SER A 146 9.01 -2.17 -2.07
C SER A 146 9.20 -2.86 -3.41
N HIS A 147 9.58 -4.14 -3.38
CA HIS A 147 9.72 -4.95 -4.60
C HIS A 147 8.38 -5.14 -5.31
N ALA A 148 7.28 -5.29 -4.57
CA ALA A 148 5.94 -5.37 -5.15
C ALA A 148 5.58 -4.08 -5.90
N GLN A 149 5.92 -2.90 -5.34
CA GLN A 149 5.74 -1.62 -6.03
C GLN A 149 6.60 -1.53 -7.30
N ALA A 150 7.85 -2.00 -7.26
CA ALA A 150 8.72 -2.00 -8.44
C ALA A 150 8.16 -2.89 -9.56
N ALA A 151 7.72 -4.11 -9.23
CA ALA A 151 7.06 -5.01 -10.16
C ALA A 151 5.77 -4.41 -10.73
N TYR A 152 4.97 -3.75 -9.89
CA TYR A 152 3.75 -3.07 -10.32
C TYR A 152 4.04 -1.93 -11.29
N ILE A 153 5.02 -1.07 -11.02
CA ILE A 153 5.44 0.01 -11.94
C ILE A 153 5.89 -0.57 -13.29
N ASP A 154 6.64 -1.67 -13.29
CA ASP A 154 7.06 -2.33 -14.52
C ASP A 154 5.84 -2.87 -15.32
N MET A 155 4.88 -3.49 -14.64
CA MET A 155 3.63 -3.95 -15.27
C MET A 155 2.82 -2.77 -15.84
N LEU A 156 2.67 -1.66 -15.10
CA LEU A 156 1.97 -0.45 -15.56
C LEU A 156 2.61 0.16 -16.82
N ALA A 157 3.92 0.00 -16.98
CA ALA A 157 4.62 0.48 -18.16
C ALA A 157 4.45 -0.42 -19.40
N LYS A 158 4.25 -1.74 -19.20
CA LYS A 158 4.34 -2.75 -20.27
C LYS A 158 3.02 -3.39 -20.66
N ARG A 159 2.02 -3.47 -19.75
CA ARG A 159 0.78 -4.18 -19.97
C ARG A 159 -0.35 -3.22 -20.35
N ASP A 160 -1.34 -3.73 -21.10
CA ASP A 160 -2.50 -2.95 -21.47
C ASP A 160 -3.54 -2.87 -20.35
N MET A 161 -3.62 -3.92 -19.51
CA MET A 161 -4.48 -3.95 -18.34
C MET A 161 -3.71 -4.48 -17.13
N VAL A 162 -3.82 -3.77 -15.99
CA VAL A 162 -3.14 -4.15 -14.75
C VAL A 162 -4.10 -4.09 -13.57
N PHE A 163 -4.11 -5.17 -12.78
CA PHE A 163 -4.78 -5.22 -11.48
C PHE A 163 -3.77 -5.01 -10.38
N GLY A 164 -3.98 -4.00 -9.53
CA GLY A 164 -3.22 -3.74 -8.30
C GLY A 164 -4.04 -4.13 -7.08
N ILE A 165 -3.68 -5.24 -6.41
CA ILE A 165 -4.50 -5.92 -5.41
C ILE A 165 -3.77 -5.96 -4.08
N GLY A 166 -4.45 -5.63 -2.99
CA GLY A 166 -3.91 -5.75 -1.63
C GLY A 166 -4.33 -4.65 -0.68
N PRO A 167 -3.76 -4.60 0.54
CA PRO A 167 -4.20 -3.74 1.63
C PRO A 167 -4.12 -2.25 1.31
N ALA A 168 -4.94 -1.44 2.01
CA ALA A 168 -4.86 0.01 1.94
C ALA A 168 -3.48 0.52 2.40
N GLY A 169 -3.00 1.61 1.76
CA GLY A 169 -1.70 2.22 2.08
C GLY A 169 -0.49 1.57 1.41
N THR A 170 -0.67 0.61 0.49
CA THR A 170 0.42 0.02 -0.31
C THR A 170 0.78 0.83 -1.56
N GLY A 171 0.10 1.94 -1.82
CA GLY A 171 0.40 2.86 -2.92
C GLY A 171 -0.19 2.48 -4.27
N LYS A 172 -1.11 1.51 -4.35
CA LYS A 172 -1.72 1.04 -5.61
C LYS A 172 -2.27 2.18 -6.48
N THR A 173 -3.19 2.94 -5.93
CA THR A 173 -3.85 4.06 -6.60
C THR A 173 -2.87 5.19 -6.89
N TYR A 174 -2.00 5.50 -5.95
CA TYR A 174 -0.98 6.55 -6.09
C TYR A 174 -0.03 6.27 -7.27
N LEU A 175 0.51 5.05 -7.36
CA LEU A 175 1.39 4.63 -8.45
C LEU A 175 0.66 4.55 -9.79
N ALA A 176 -0.60 4.11 -9.80
CA ALA A 176 -1.44 4.11 -11.00
C ALA A 176 -1.64 5.54 -11.53
N VAL A 177 -1.98 6.49 -10.65
CA VAL A 177 -2.14 7.91 -11.02
C VAL A 177 -0.82 8.50 -11.52
N ALA A 178 0.30 8.22 -10.84
CA ALA A 178 1.62 8.67 -11.25
C ALA A 178 1.97 8.21 -12.68
N GLN A 179 1.73 6.95 -12.99
CA GLN A 179 1.96 6.41 -14.33
C GLN A 179 1.05 7.05 -15.38
N GLY A 180 -0.24 7.26 -15.06
CA GLY A 180 -1.16 7.97 -15.95
C GLY A 180 -0.69 9.39 -16.25
N VAL A 181 -0.26 10.13 -15.23
CA VAL A 181 0.31 11.47 -15.38
C VAL A 181 1.57 11.46 -16.24
N ALA A 182 2.48 10.52 -16.02
CA ALA A 182 3.70 10.39 -16.82
C ALA A 182 3.39 10.11 -18.30
N LEU A 183 2.42 9.23 -18.59
CA LEU A 183 1.99 8.92 -19.96
C LEU A 183 1.32 10.12 -20.64
N LEU A 184 0.47 10.85 -19.93
CA LEU A 184 -0.17 12.07 -20.43
C LEU A 184 0.87 13.16 -20.74
N LEU A 185 1.82 13.39 -19.85
CA LEU A 185 2.89 14.36 -20.04
C LEU A 185 3.84 13.99 -21.19
N ALA A 186 4.01 12.71 -21.45
CA ALA A 186 4.79 12.18 -22.57
C ALA A 186 4.00 12.12 -23.90
N GLY A 187 2.72 12.53 -23.91
CA GLY A 187 1.85 12.45 -25.10
C GLY A 187 1.58 11.01 -25.58
N ARG A 188 1.69 10.02 -24.68
CA ARG A 188 1.44 8.60 -24.98
C ARG A 188 -0.04 8.25 -24.86
N VAL A 189 -0.81 9.07 -24.18
CA VAL A 189 -2.27 9.02 -24.08
C VAL A 189 -2.80 10.44 -24.17
N ASP A 190 -4.01 10.60 -24.70
CA ASP A 190 -4.65 11.90 -24.89
C ASP A 190 -5.33 12.37 -23.60
N ARG A 191 -5.74 11.44 -22.75
CA ARG A 191 -6.45 11.75 -21.50
C ARG A 191 -6.29 10.68 -20.43
N ILE A 192 -6.53 11.10 -19.19
CA ILE A 192 -6.66 10.22 -18.02
C ILE A 192 -8.14 10.19 -17.62
N VAL A 193 -8.68 9.00 -17.39
CA VAL A 193 -10.04 8.81 -16.86
C VAL A 193 -9.93 8.12 -15.50
N LEU A 194 -10.30 8.83 -14.45
CA LEU A 194 -10.30 8.34 -13.07
C LEU A 194 -11.72 8.01 -12.66
N SER A 195 -11.97 6.78 -12.27
CA SER A 195 -13.29 6.31 -11.89
C SER A 195 -13.26 5.57 -10.57
N ARG A 196 -14.34 5.71 -9.81
CA ARG A 196 -14.55 5.01 -8.55
C ARG A 196 -16.03 4.63 -8.42
N PRO A 197 -16.37 3.42 -7.90
CA PRO A 197 -17.75 3.11 -7.57
C PRO A 197 -18.22 4.06 -6.47
N ALA A 198 -19.39 4.67 -6.66
CA ALA A 198 -20.05 5.38 -5.60
C ALA A 198 -20.70 4.33 -4.68
N VAL A 199 -20.08 4.03 -3.55
CA VAL A 199 -20.62 3.12 -2.54
C VAL A 199 -21.26 3.96 -1.45
N GLU A 200 -22.51 3.70 -1.21
CA GLU A 200 -23.19 4.25 -0.04
C GLU A 200 -22.73 3.48 1.20
N ALA A 201 -21.72 3.99 1.91
CA ALA A 201 -21.31 3.46 3.21
C ALA A 201 -22.42 3.74 4.25
N GLY A 202 -23.55 3.01 4.15
CA GLY A 202 -24.69 3.12 5.08
C GLY A 202 -25.57 4.35 4.93
N GLU A 203 -25.16 5.37 4.20
CA GLU A 203 -25.94 6.56 3.89
C GLU A 203 -26.39 6.52 2.42
N ARG A 204 -27.71 6.56 2.21
CA ARG A 204 -28.26 6.63 0.85
C ARG A 204 -27.91 7.99 0.26
N LEU A 205 -27.20 8.01 -0.89
CA LEU A 205 -26.85 9.23 -1.65
C LEU A 205 -28.04 10.18 -1.84
N GLY A 206 -29.26 9.67 -1.74
CA GLY A 206 -30.49 10.45 -1.80
C GLY A 206 -30.71 11.45 -0.65
N PHE A 207 -30.01 11.33 0.48
CA PHE A 207 -30.16 12.21 1.63
C PHE A 207 -29.19 13.41 1.67
N LEU A 208 -28.14 13.42 0.84
CA LEU A 208 -27.25 14.57 0.77
C LEU A 208 -27.87 15.69 -0.07
N PRO A 209 -27.87 16.94 0.37
CA PRO A 209 -28.29 18.08 -0.44
C PRO A 209 -27.28 18.34 -1.56
N GLY A 210 -27.74 18.85 -2.69
CA GLY A 210 -26.90 19.16 -3.86
C GLY A 210 -27.16 18.26 -5.07
N ASP A 211 -26.51 18.59 -6.19
CA ASP A 211 -26.59 17.78 -7.40
C ASP A 211 -25.78 16.46 -7.27
N MET A 212 -25.94 15.57 -8.24
CA MET A 212 -25.26 14.25 -8.21
C MET A 212 -23.74 14.40 -8.18
N LYS A 213 -23.19 15.45 -8.78
CA LYS A 213 -21.76 15.71 -8.85
C LYS A 213 -21.22 16.16 -7.50
N GLU A 214 -21.92 17.07 -6.83
CA GLU A 214 -21.54 17.54 -5.49
C GLU A 214 -21.59 16.42 -4.44
N LYS A 215 -22.55 15.50 -4.56
CA LYS A 215 -22.68 14.34 -3.66
C LYS A 215 -21.55 13.31 -3.78
N VAL A 216 -20.96 13.19 -4.96
CA VAL A 216 -19.91 12.20 -5.24
C VAL A 216 -18.52 12.78 -5.03
N ASP A 217 -18.34 14.09 -5.06
CA ASP A 217 -17.05 14.77 -4.95
C ASP A 217 -16.22 14.35 -3.71
N PRO A 218 -16.77 14.17 -2.50
CA PRO A 218 -16.00 13.71 -1.35
C PRO A 218 -15.31 12.35 -1.55
N TYR A 219 -15.94 11.44 -2.29
CA TYR A 219 -15.39 10.12 -2.57
C TYR A 219 -14.26 10.14 -3.61
N LEU A 220 -14.17 11.21 -4.39
CA LEU A 220 -13.16 11.40 -5.42
C LEU A 220 -11.94 12.19 -4.94
N ARG A 221 -11.98 12.79 -3.74
CA ARG A 221 -10.89 13.58 -3.15
C ARG A 221 -9.52 12.88 -3.19
N PRO A 222 -9.39 11.59 -2.82
CA PRO A 222 -8.09 10.91 -2.86
C PRO A 222 -7.46 10.91 -4.26
N LEU A 223 -8.25 10.94 -5.32
CA LEU A 223 -7.77 11.00 -6.70
C LEU A 223 -7.27 12.41 -7.05
N TYR A 224 -7.97 13.47 -6.58
CA TYR A 224 -7.51 14.85 -6.71
C TYR A 224 -6.21 15.08 -5.94
N ASP A 225 -6.10 14.53 -4.72
CA ASP A 225 -4.90 14.65 -3.88
C ASP A 225 -3.71 13.99 -4.58
N ALA A 226 -3.87 12.78 -5.12
CA ALA A 226 -2.84 12.10 -5.88
C ALA A 226 -2.40 12.89 -7.13
N LEU A 227 -3.33 13.49 -7.88
CA LEU A 227 -3.00 14.33 -9.02
C LEU A 227 -2.21 15.59 -8.59
N ASN A 228 -2.63 16.23 -7.49
CA ASN A 228 -1.97 17.41 -6.95
C ASN A 228 -0.57 17.10 -6.43
N ASP A 229 -0.30 15.89 -5.97
CA ASP A 229 1.04 15.44 -5.60
C ASP A 229 1.97 15.27 -6.83
N MET A 230 1.40 14.96 -8.00
CA MET A 230 2.15 14.73 -9.25
C MET A 230 2.36 15.99 -10.09
N MET A 231 1.44 16.95 -10.00
CA MET A 231 1.44 18.17 -10.81
C MET A 231 1.04 19.39 -9.97
N PRO A 232 1.46 20.63 -10.36
CA PRO A 232 0.94 21.85 -9.77
C PRO A 232 -0.59 21.96 -9.90
N ALA A 233 -1.26 22.43 -8.84
CA ALA A 233 -2.72 22.47 -8.77
C ALA A 233 -3.38 23.25 -9.92
N ASP A 234 -2.76 24.34 -10.37
CA ASP A 234 -3.21 25.13 -11.52
C ASP A 234 -3.17 24.34 -12.85
N GLN A 235 -2.20 23.43 -13.00
CA GLN A 235 -2.12 22.55 -14.16
C GLN A 235 -3.18 21.44 -14.09
N VAL A 236 -3.42 20.87 -12.90
CA VAL A 236 -4.49 19.88 -12.70
C VAL A 236 -5.83 20.50 -13.09
N GLN A 237 -6.14 21.68 -12.57
CA GLN A 237 -7.38 22.41 -12.87
C GLN A 237 -7.57 22.69 -14.38
N ARG A 238 -6.53 23.18 -15.03
CA ARG A 238 -6.56 23.42 -16.49
C ARG A 238 -6.82 22.16 -17.30
N ARG A 239 -6.18 21.05 -16.94
CA ARG A 239 -6.34 19.77 -17.63
C ARG A 239 -7.71 19.11 -17.38
N ILE A 240 -8.31 19.34 -16.20
CA ILE A 240 -9.70 18.96 -15.94
C ILE A 240 -10.64 19.81 -16.80
N ALA A 241 -10.42 21.12 -16.88
CA ALA A 241 -11.24 22.02 -17.69
C ALA A 241 -11.14 21.72 -19.19
N SER A 242 -9.97 21.31 -19.69
CA SER A 242 -9.77 20.89 -21.09
C SER A 242 -10.27 19.48 -21.41
N GLY A 243 -10.64 18.68 -20.40
CA GLY A 243 -11.04 17.27 -20.57
C GLY A 243 -9.88 16.29 -20.75
N GLU A 244 -8.62 16.74 -20.60
CA GLU A 244 -7.45 15.84 -20.57
C GLU A 244 -7.42 14.97 -19.31
N ILE A 245 -8.03 15.44 -18.21
CA ILE A 245 -8.25 14.67 -16.99
C ILE A 245 -9.75 14.67 -16.69
N GLU A 246 -10.33 13.50 -16.62
CA GLU A 246 -11.73 13.29 -16.28
C GLU A 246 -11.80 12.49 -14.97
N ILE A 247 -12.57 12.99 -14.01
CA ILE A 247 -12.84 12.29 -12.75
C ILE A 247 -14.35 12.11 -12.66
N ALA A 248 -14.82 10.84 -12.68
CA ALA A 248 -16.23 10.56 -12.74
C ALA A 248 -16.59 9.24 -12.05
N PRO A 249 -17.80 9.14 -11.46
CA PRO A 249 -18.32 7.89 -10.94
C PRO A 249 -18.40 6.80 -12.01
N LEU A 250 -18.25 5.54 -11.59
CA LEU A 250 -18.27 4.39 -12.49
C LEU A 250 -19.54 4.32 -13.37
N ALA A 251 -20.68 4.77 -12.86
CA ALA A 251 -21.92 4.78 -13.61
C ALA A 251 -21.85 5.58 -14.91
N PHE A 252 -21.03 6.63 -14.97
CA PHE A 252 -20.85 7.48 -16.16
C PHE A 252 -19.99 6.84 -17.26
N MET A 253 -19.41 5.68 -17.00
CA MET A 253 -18.65 4.92 -18.00
C MET A 253 -19.54 4.07 -18.89
N ARG A 254 -20.82 3.93 -18.55
CA ARG A 254 -21.76 3.10 -19.30
C ARG A 254 -22.02 3.68 -20.71
N GLY A 255 -21.97 2.81 -21.74
CA GLY A 255 -22.24 3.21 -23.14
C GLY A 255 -21.10 3.95 -23.84
N ARG A 256 -19.96 4.15 -23.16
CA ARG A 256 -18.78 4.82 -23.73
C ARG A 256 -17.80 3.79 -24.31
N THR A 257 -16.97 4.24 -25.22
CA THR A 257 -15.73 3.56 -25.62
C THR A 257 -14.58 4.46 -25.21
N LEU A 258 -13.66 3.92 -24.43
CA LEU A 258 -12.47 4.62 -23.97
C LEU A 258 -11.34 4.32 -24.96
N ALA A 259 -10.94 5.30 -25.76
CA ALA A 259 -9.86 5.18 -26.74
C ALA A 259 -8.75 6.19 -26.40
N HIS A 260 -7.49 5.81 -26.69
CA HIS A 260 -6.28 6.62 -26.49
C HIS A 260 -6.16 7.25 -25.11
N CYS A 261 -6.59 6.52 -24.07
CA CYS A 261 -6.63 7.03 -22.71
C CYS A 261 -5.99 6.06 -21.71
N TYR A 262 -5.70 6.61 -20.53
CA TYR A 262 -5.31 5.84 -19.36
C TYR A 262 -6.46 5.85 -18.36
N ALA A 263 -7.14 4.73 -18.22
CA ALA A 263 -8.34 4.61 -17.40
C ALA A 263 -8.03 3.88 -16.08
N ILE A 264 -8.40 4.47 -14.96
CA ILE A 264 -8.22 3.90 -13.62
C ILE A 264 -9.59 3.66 -13.00
N LEU A 265 -9.83 2.44 -12.52
CA LEU A 265 -10.94 2.09 -11.64
C LEU A 265 -10.39 1.83 -10.24
N ASP A 266 -10.60 2.75 -9.34
CA ASP A 266 -10.18 2.65 -7.94
C ASP A 266 -11.27 2.06 -7.05
N GLU A 267 -10.90 1.41 -5.92
CA GLU A 267 -11.81 0.72 -4.99
C GLU A 267 -12.73 -0.31 -5.68
N ALA A 268 -12.16 -1.04 -6.63
CA ALA A 268 -12.93 -1.96 -7.48
C ALA A 268 -13.58 -3.11 -6.71
N GLN A 269 -13.14 -3.44 -5.49
CA GLN A 269 -13.80 -4.43 -4.64
C GLN A 269 -15.25 -4.07 -4.32
N ASN A 270 -15.58 -2.77 -4.42
CA ASN A 270 -16.92 -2.23 -4.19
C ASN A 270 -17.78 -2.17 -5.47
N THR A 271 -17.37 -2.88 -6.53
CA THR A 271 -18.17 -3.08 -7.73
C THR A 271 -18.91 -4.41 -7.69
N THR A 272 -20.08 -4.46 -8.31
CA THR A 272 -20.73 -5.73 -8.64
C THR A 272 -20.08 -6.38 -9.88
N PRO A 273 -20.27 -7.69 -10.12
CA PRO A 273 -19.79 -8.36 -11.33
C PRO A 273 -20.22 -7.69 -12.65
N ALA A 274 -21.46 -7.20 -12.70
CA ALA A 274 -21.97 -6.48 -13.87
C ALA A 274 -21.27 -5.13 -14.08
N GLN A 275 -20.95 -4.41 -12.98
CA GLN A 275 -20.29 -3.11 -13.04
C GLN A 275 -18.83 -3.23 -13.50
N ILE A 276 -18.06 -4.16 -12.92
CA ILE A 276 -16.67 -4.34 -13.35
C ILE A 276 -16.58 -4.83 -14.78
N LYS A 277 -17.41 -5.80 -15.18
CA LYS A 277 -17.50 -6.27 -16.57
C LYS A 277 -17.84 -5.12 -17.51
N MET A 278 -18.81 -4.29 -17.14
CA MET A 278 -19.19 -3.10 -17.91
C MET A 278 -17.99 -2.18 -18.11
N PHE A 279 -17.18 -1.90 -17.08
CA PHE A 279 -16.00 -1.03 -17.17
C PHE A 279 -14.90 -1.64 -18.04
N LEU A 280 -14.51 -2.89 -17.79
CA LEU A 280 -13.44 -3.58 -18.53
C LEU A 280 -13.73 -3.63 -20.04
N THR A 281 -15.01 -3.80 -20.41
CA THR A 281 -15.44 -3.82 -21.81
C THR A 281 -15.54 -2.43 -22.46
N ARG A 282 -15.17 -1.35 -21.76
CA ARG A 282 -15.04 0.00 -22.34
C ARG A 282 -13.71 0.23 -23.04
N MET A 283 -12.76 -0.67 -22.88
CA MET A 283 -11.42 -0.58 -23.46
C MET A 283 -11.50 -0.45 -24.98
N GLY A 284 -10.96 0.63 -25.51
CA GLY A 284 -10.83 0.90 -26.93
C GLY A 284 -9.36 0.94 -27.36
N GLU A 285 -9.13 1.29 -28.62
CA GLU A 285 -7.81 1.36 -29.21
C GLU A 285 -6.88 2.33 -28.43
N GLY A 286 -5.62 1.94 -28.26
CA GLY A 286 -4.61 2.78 -27.58
C GLY A 286 -4.88 3.04 -26.10
N THR A 287 -5.81 2.33 -25.48
CA THR A 287 -6.15 2.51 -24.06
C THR A 287 -5.38 1.55 -23.19
N ARG A 288 -4.97 2.06 -22.03
CA ARG A 288 -4.48 1.25 -20.91
C ARG A 288 -5.42 1.37 -19.73
N MET A 289 -5.70 0.25 -19.07
CA MET A 289 -6.60 0.19 -17.92
C MET A 289 -5.87 -0.28 -16.67
N VAL A 290 -6.17 0.35 -15.55
CA VAL A 290 -5.69 -0.06 -14.24
C VAL A 290 -6.86 -0.21 -13.28
N ILE A 291 -6.90 -1.34 -12.62
CA ILE A 291 -7.93 -1.68 -11.63
C ILE A 291 -7.24 -1.83 -10.28
N THR A 292 -7.62 -1.01 -9.30
CA THR A 292 -7.07 -1.06 -7.95
C THR A 292 -8.14 -1.45 -6.94
N GLY A 293 -7.76 -2.24 -5.94
CA GLY A 293 -8.71 -2.63 -4.89
C GLY A 293 -8.12 -3.54 -3.82
N ASP A 294 -8.88 -3.68 -2.74
CA ASP A 294 -8.59 -4.58 -1.62
C ASP A 294 -9.74 -5.58 -1.46
N PRO A 295 -9.54 -6.85 -1.84
CA PRO A 295 -10.59 -7.87 -1.71
C PRO A 295 -11.08 -8.12 -0.28
N THR A 296 -10.33 -7.66 0.72
CA THR A 296 -10.69 -7.82 2.15
C THR A 296 -11.59 -6.70 2.66
N GLN A 297 -11.65 -5.56 1.96
CA GLN A 297 -12.41 -4.36 2.35
C GLN A 297 -13.63 -4.15 1.45
N VAL A 298 -14.56 -5.10 1.48
CA VAL A 298 -15.78 -5.05 0.65
C VAL A 298 -16.92 -4.39 1.43
N ASP A 299 -17.37 -3.22 0.98
CA ASP A 299 -18.45 -2.43 1.57
C ASP A 299 -19.79 -2.62 0.83
N LEU A 300 -19.90 -3.65 -0.01
CA LEU A 300 -21.15 -3.96 -0.70
C LEU A 300 -22.25 -4.42 0.28
N PRO A 301 -23.53 -4.19 -0.04
CA PRO A 301 -24.64 -4.69 0.74
C PRO A 301 -24.57 -6.21 0.98
N PRO A 302 -25.07 -6.72 2.13
CA PRO A 302 -25.04 -8.15 2.42
C PRO A 302 -25.67 -8.98 1.30
N GLY A 303 -24.97 -10.06 0.89
CA GLY A 303 -25.40 -10.95 -0.19
C GLY A 303 -24.97 -10.56 -1.59
N GLN A 304 -24.38 -9.38 -1.79
CA GLN A 304 -23.76 -9.01 -3.08
C GLN A 304 -22.31 -9.51 -3.15
N LYS A 305 -21.94 -10.09 -4.29
CA LYS A 305 -20.58 -10.54 -4.56
C LYS A 305 -19.73 -9.38 -5.11
N SER A 306 -18.49 -9.29 -4.66
CA SER A 306 -17.53 -8.37 -5.23
C SER A 306 -17.17 -8.75 -6.66
N GLY A 307 -17.33 -7.81 -7.58
CA GLY A 307 -16.95 -7.99 -8.96
C GLY A 307 -15.44 -8.13 -9.14
N LEU A 308 -14.64 -7.47 -8.29
CA LEU A 308 -13.18 -7.60 -8.33
C LEU A 308 -12.75 -9.04 -8.09
N VAL A 309 -13.29 -9.70 -7.06
CA VAL A 309 -12.94 -11.09 -6.73
C VAL A 309 -13.29 -12.02 -7.88
N GLU A 310 -14.45 -11.83 -8.50
CA GLU A 310 -14.88 -12.62 -9.66
C GLU A 310 -13.99 -12.36 -10.89
N ALA A 311 -13.68 -11.09 -11.17
CA ALA A 311 -12.83 -10.73 -12.30
C ALA A 311 -11.41 -11.32 -12.18
N LEU A 312 -10.81 -11.30 -10.97
CA LEU A 312 -9.51 -11.90 -10.71
C LEU A 312 -9.48 -13.40 -11.03
N SER A 313 -10.55 -14.11 -10.64
CA SER A 313 -10.67 -15.56 -10.91
C SER A 313 -10.82 -15.85 -12.39
N ILE A 314 -11.61 -15.06 -13.12
CA ILE A 314 -11.92 -15.29 -14.54
C ILE A 314 -10.77 -14.87 -15.46
N LEU A 315 -10.07 -13.78 -15.11
CA LEU A 315 -9.07 -13.16 -15.98
C LEU A 315 -7.64 -13.63 -15.69
N GLN A 316 -7.46 -14.55 -14.77
CA GLN A 316 -6.14 -15.13 -14.46
C GLN A 316 -5.59 -15.85 -15.69
N GLY A 317 -4.36 -15.48 -16.10
CA GLY A 317 -3.67 -16.09 -17.25
C GLY A 317 -4.09 -15.55 -18.63
N VAL A 318 -4.99 -14.55 -18.69
CA VAL A 318 -5.32 -13.89 -19.96
C VAL A 318 -4.13 -13.04 -20.40
N GLU A 319 -3.68 -13.24 -21.65
CA GLU A 319 -2.57 -12.49 -22.22
C GLU A 319 -2.86 -10.98 -22.26
N GLY A 320 -1.85 -10.14 -21.99
CA GLY A 320 -2.00 -8.68 -21.90
C GLY A 320 -2.43 -8.17 -20.52
N ILE A 321 -2.93 -9.03 -19.64
CA ILE A 321 -3.34 -8.67 -18.28
C ILE A 321 -2.20 -8.95 -17.29
N GLY A 322 -1.87 -7.96 -16.45
CA GLY A 322 -0.95 -8.09 -15.33
C GLY A 322 -1.70 -8.08 -13.99
N MET A 323 -1.26 -8.89 -13.03
CA MET A 323 -1.81 -8.91 -11.67
C MET A 323 -0.67 -8.70 -10.66
N ALA A 324 -0.70 -7.56 -9.98
CA ALA A 324 0.25 -7.23 -8.91
C ALA A 324 -0.43 -7.41 -7.55
N HIS A 325 0.18 -8.24 -6.70
CA HIS A 325 -0.30 -8.51 -5.35
C HIS A 325 0.59 -7.79 -4.34
N PHE A 326 -0.04 -7.04 -3.44
CA PHE A 326 0.61 -6.35 -2.34
C PHE A 326 0.25 -7.03 -1.03
N ALA A 327 1.25 -7.15 -0.14
CA ALA A 327 1.10 -7.70 1.19
C ALA A 327 1.12 -6.59 2.26
N GLU A 328 0.83 -6.93 3.52
CA GLU A 328 0.94 -5.98 4.64
C GLU A 328 2.35 -5.38 4.79
N GLY A 329 3.40 -6.13 4.43
CA GLY A 329 4.78 -5.65 4.42
C GLY A 329 5.05 -4.52 3.42
N ASP A 330 4.22 -4.38 2.38
CA ASP A 330 4.33 -3.31 1.37
C ASP A 330 3.65 -2.00 1.81
N VAL A 331 2.97 -2.00 2.96
CA VAL A 331 2.26 -0.81 3.46
C VAL A 331 3.26 0.28 3.81
N VAL A 332 3.10 1.44 3.17
CA VAL A 332 3.89 2.64 3.39
C VAL A 332 3.09 3.58 4.29
N ARG A 333 3.32 3.51 5.58
CA ARG A 333 2.63 4.34 6.59
C ARG A 333 3.63 5.01 7.52
N HIS A 334 3.20 6.11 8.13
CA HIS A 334 3.95 6.73 9.22
C HIS A 334 4.17 5.69 10.34
N PRO A 335 5.37 5.60 10.96
CA PRO A 335 5.68 4.60 11.98
C PRO A 335 4.68 4.58 13.16
N LEU A 336 4.12 5.74 13.52
CA LEU A 336 3.08 5.83 14.55
C LEU A 336 1.78 5.14 14.10
N VAL A 337 1.38 5.32 12.84
CA VAL A 337 0.15 4.69 12.32
C VAL A 337 0.31 3.16 12.29
N ALA A 338 1.48 2.64 11.91
CA ALA A 338 1.76 1.22 11.97
C ALA A 338 1.61 0.67 13.41
N ARG A 339 2.11 1.40 14.42
CA ARG A 339 1.95 1.02 15.84
C ARG A 339 0.50 1.07 16.32
N ILE A 340 -0.25 2.08 15.88
CA ILE A 340 -1.69 2.19 16.19
C ILE A 340 -2.45 0.99 15.64
N VAL A 341 -2.26 0.65 14.36
CA VAL A 341 -2.93 -0.50 13.74
C VAL A 341 -2.55 -1.81 14.43
N ALA A 342 -1.28 -2.01 14.74
CA ALA A 342 -0.83 -3.19 15.47
C ALA A 342 -1.50 -3.31 16.87
N ALA A 343 -1.66 -2.19 17.59
CA ALA A 343 -2.33 -2.17 18.88
C ALA A 343 -3.82 -2.54 18.78
N TYR A 344 -4.53 -2.02 17.77
CA TYR A 344 -5.94 -2.39 17.52
C TYR A 344 -6.08 -3.86 17.14
N ASN A 345 -5.27 -4.36 16.22
CA ASN A 345 -5.29 -5.78 15.82
C ASN A 345 -5.01 -6.71 17.01
N GLN A 346 -4.12 -6.32 17.92
CA GLN A 346 -3.84 -7.08 19.14
C GLN A 346 -5.02 -7.07 20.12
N ALA A 347 -5.72 -5.94 20.24
CA ALA A 347 -6.92 -5.83 21.06
C ALA A 347 -8.05 -6.71 20.51
N ASP A 348 -8.28 -6.70 19.20
CA ASP A 348 -9.30 -7.51 18.53
C ASP A 348 -9.01 -9.02 18.68
N GLN A 349 -7.75 -9.44 18.53
CA GLN A 349 -7.33 -10.83 18.76
C GLN A 349 -7.55 -11.25 20.21
N SER A 350 -7.26 -10.36 21.17
CA SER A 350 -7.48 -10.62 22.60
C SER A 350 -8.96 -10.73 22.93
N ALA A 351 -9.82 -9.89 22.32
CA ALA A 351 -11.26 -9.96 22.47
C ALA A 351 -11.85 -11.25 21.89
N ALA A 352 -11.35 -11.70 20.72
CA ALA A 352 -11.73 -12.96 20.10
C ALA A 352 -11.29 -14.19 20.92
N ALA A 353 -10.13 -14.13 21.58
CA ALA A 353 -9.62 -15.19 22.43
C ALA A 353 -10.37 -15.31 23.76
N THR A 354 -10.96 -14.21 24.26
CA THR A 354 -11.74 -14.20 25.51
C THR A 354 -13.17 -14.73 25.35
N HIS A 355 -13.63 -14.98 24.11
CA HIS A 355 -14.95 -15.55 23.82
C HIS A 355 -14.86 -16.82 22.95
N PRO A 356 -14.30 -17.94 23.43
CA PRO A 356 -14.22 -19.19 22.67
C PRO A 356 -15.53 -20.00 22.71
N GLY A 357 -16.69 -19.37 22.52
CA GLY A 357 -17.96 -20.08 22.79
C GLY A 357 -19.19 -19.57 22.06
N SER A 358 -19.09 -18.87 20.93
CA SER A 358 -20.30 -18.37 20.24
C SER A 358 -20.27 -18.57 18.73
N GLN A 359 -19.92 -19.76 18.27
CA GLN A 359 -20.25 -20.21 16.92
C GLN A 359 -21.30 -21.31 17.00
N ALA A 360 -22.54 -20.95 17.27
CA ALA A 360 -23.73 -21.70 16.89
C ALA A 360 -24.96 -20.81 17.06
N GLY A 361 -25.51 -20.32 15.95
CA GLY A 361 -26.91 -19.94 15.81
C GLY A 361 -27.32 -18.60 16.41
N GLY A 362 -27.67 -17.66 15.56
CA GLY A 362 -28.52 -16.56 15.97
C GLY A 362 -28.12 -15.19 15.43
N THR A 363 -28.77 -14.81 14.35
CA THR A 363 -28.92 -13.43 13.90
C THR A 363 -29.42 -12.55 15.05
N GLY A 364 -28.54 -11.77 15.67
CA GLY A 364 -28.91 -10.84 16.73
C GLY A 364 -28.04 -9.60 16.69
N ARG A 365 -28.51 -8.55 16.02
CA ARG A 365 -27.95 -7.20 16.12
C ARG A 365 -27.98 -6.77 17.59
N PRO A 366 -26.96 -6.08 18.12
CA PRO A 366 -27.09 -5.35 19.38
C PRO A 366 -28.07 -4.19 19.17
N SER A 367 -29.23 -4.30 19.81
CA SER A 367 -30.19 -3.18 19.91
C SER A 367 -29.64 -2.18 20.93
N TYR A 368 -29.27 -1.01 20.47
CA TYR A 368 -29.16 0.15 21.37
C TYR A 368 -30.49 0.42 21.98
N GLY A 369 -30.59 0.22 23.28
CA GLY A 369 -31.79 0.43 24.07
C GLY A 369 -32.28 1.89 23.97
N ARG A 370 -33.50 2.07 23.48
CA ARG A 370 -34.26 3.29 23.67
C ARG A 370 -34.63 3.42 25.16
N PRO A 371 -34.53 4.59 25.76
CA PRO A 371 -35.05 4.81 27.11
C PRO A 371 -36.58 4.65 27.12
N PRO A 372 -37.21 4.17 28.21
CA PRO A 372 -38.64 3.96 28.28
C PRO A 372 -39.37 5.29 28.31
N LEU A 373 -40.27 5.47 27.34
CA LEU A 373 -41.24 6.54 27.34
C LEU A 373 -42.26 6.29 28.49
N GLY A 374 -42.33 7.24 29.39
CA GLY A 374 -43.25 7.25 30.52
C GLY A 374 -44.71 7.14 30.07
N THR A 375 -45.44 6.27 30.77
CA THR A 375 -46.89 6.11 30.71
C THR A 375 -47.57 7.40 31.08
N ARG A 376 -48.18 8.10 30.12
CA ARG A 376 -49.24 9.11 30.39
C ARG A 376 -50.59 8.41 30.31
N ARG A 377 -51.33 8.53 31.42
CA ARG A 377 -52.70 8.11 31.57
C ARG A 377 -53.59 8.80 30.53
N ARG A 378 -54.51 8.01 29.96
CA ARG A 378 -55.68 8.50 29.24
C ARG A 378 -56.68 9.02 30.26
N ASP A 379 -57.06 10.29 30.17
CA ASP A 379 -58.36 10.80 30.63
C ASP A 379 -58.98 11.64 29.51
N GLY A 380 -60.19 11.38 29.34
CA GLY A 380 -61.12 11.52 28.27
C GLY A 380 -61.57 12.92 27.83
N THR A 381 -62.37 12.79 26.85
CA THR A 381 -63.46 13.66 26.34
C THR A 381 -63.12 14.39 25.04
N PRO A 382 -63.86 14.15 23.97
CA PRO A 382 -63.70 14.88 22.72
C PRO A 382 -64.60 16.16 22.77
N PRO A 383 -64.20 17.30 22.22
CA PRO A 383 -65.08 18.38 21.91
C PRO A 383 -65.67 18.28 20.49
N ALA A 384 -66.89 18.77 20.43
CA ALA A 384 -67.82 18.76 19.34
C ALA A 384 -67.34 19.48 18.05
N ARG A 385 -67.90 19.00 16.94
CA ARG A 385 -67.99 19.70 15.66
C ARG A 385 -68.67 21.08 15.80
N GLN A 386 -68.08 22.08 15.16
CA GLN A 386 -68.85 23.24 14.67
C GLN A 386 -68.62 23.31 13.15
N GLU A 387 -69.75 23.17 12.45
CA GLU A 387 -69.97 23.61 11.06
C GLU A 387 -70.16 25.12 11.07
N GLY A 388 -69.76 25.80 10.01
CA GLY A 388 -70.17 27.15 9.74
C GLY A 388 -69.25 27.95 8.86
N GLU A 389 -69.67 28.11 7.61
CA GLU A 389 -69.42 29.12 6.56
C GLU A 389 -68.02 29.14 5.89
#